data_e6611e045a9b1eed9c741aec84e25d0f
#
_entry.id   e6611e045a9b1eed9c741aec84e25d0f
#
_cell.length_a   1.000
_cell.length_b   1.000
_cell.length_c   1.000
_cell.angle_alpha   90.00
_cell.angle_beta   90.00
_cell.angle_gamma   90.00
#
_symmetry.space_group_name_H-M   'P 1'
#
loop_
_entity.id
_entity.type
_entity.pdbx_description
1 polymer ?
#
loop_
_entity_poly.entity_id
_entity_poly.type
_entity_poly.pdbx_seq_one_letter_code
_entity_poly.pdbx_strand_id
1 'polypeptide(L)' 'ADDPYVSPQSITDFQNEMRNAKADWQMIYYADAVHAFTEISAGNDKSKGAAYNEKANMRSWEHMKLFLVEVLK' A
#
# COMPACT_ATOMS: atom_id res chain seq x y z
N ALA A 1 3.23 3.77 -4.03
CA ALA A 1 4.02 3.51 -5.26
C ALA A 1 5.45 4.03 -5.17
N ASP A 2 5.65 5.08 -4.41
CA ASP A 2 6.97 5.77 -4.38
C ASP A 2 7.77 5.48 -3.11
N ASP A 3 7.45 4.40 -2.40
CA ASP A 3 8.14 4.02 -1.16
C ASP A 3 9.57 3.56 -1.45
N PRO A 4 10.60 4.30 -0.99
CA PRO A 4 11.99 3.94 -1.26
C PRO A 4 12.47 2.73 -0.45
N TYR A 5 11.74 2.31 0.59
CA TYR A 5 12.09 1.13 1.39
C TYR A 5 11.60 -0.17 0.77
N VAL A 6 10.80 -0.10 -0.30
CA VAL A 6 10.24 -1.27 -0.97
C VAL A 6 10.71 -1.25 -2.43
N SER A 7 11.54 -2.23 -2.80
CA SER A 7 12.06 -2.32 -4.17
C SER A 7 11.04 -2.96 -5.11
N PRO A 8 11.14 -2.69 -6.43
CA PRO A 8 10.32 -3.40 -7.42
C PRO A 8 10.48 -4.93 -7.34
N GLN A 9 11.68 -5.41 -7.03
CA GLN A 9 11.93 -6.84 -6.91
C GLN A 9 11.18 -7.45 -5.72
N SER A 10 11.15 -6.77 -4.58
CA SER A 10 10.42 -7.28 -3.42
C SER A 10 8.91 -7.32 -3.67
N ILE A 11 8.37 -6.40 -4.46
CA ILE A 11 6.97 -6.42 -4.88
C ILE A 11 6.70 -7.65 -5.75
N THR A 12 7.56 -7.91 -6.73
CA THR A 12 7.42 -9.08 -7.62
C THR A 12 7.50 -10.38 -6.82
N ASP A 13 8.44 -10.48 -5.90
CA ASP A 13 8.60 -11.65 -5.04
C ASP A 13 7.35 -11.90 -4.19
N PHE A 14 6.80 -10.84 -3.60
CA PHE A 14 5.56 -10.92 -2.82
C PHE A 14 4.39 -11.42 -3.67
N GLN A 15 4.23 -10.86 -4.87
CA GLN A 15 3.16 -11.29 -5.78
C GLN A 15 3.28 -12.77 -6.13
N ASN A 16 4.50 -13.25 -6.37
CA ASN A 16 4.75 -14.65 -6.68
C ASN A 16 4.44 -15.55 -5.48
N GLU A 17 4.80 -15.15 -4.28
CA GLU A 17 4.44 -15.88 -3.07
C GLU A 17 2.93 -16.01 -2.92
N MET A 18 2.19 -14.93 -3.16
CA MET A 18 0.73 -14.95 -3.06
C MET A 18 0.09 -15.86 -4.11
N ARG A 19 0.62 -15.86 -5.34
CA ARG A 19 0.16 -16.78 -6.39
C ARG A 19 0.43 -18.22 -6.01
N ASN A 20 1.62 -18.53 -5.51
CA ASN A 20 2.00 -19.88 -5.11
C ASN A 20 1.16 -20.39 -3.93
N ALA A 21 0.80 -19.51 -3.01
CA ALA A 21 -0.07 -19.83 -1.88
C ALA A 21 -1.55 -19.95 -2.27
N LYS A 22 -1.92 -19.56 -3.49
CA LYS A 22 -3.30 -19.52 -3.98
C LYS A 22 -4.21 -18.69 -3.06
N ALA A 23 -3.66 -17.64 -2.46
CA ALA A 23 -4.40 -16.74 -1.60
C ALA A 23 -5.33 -15.83 -2.42
N ASP A 24 -6.40 -15.35 -1.79
CA ASP A 24 -7.23 -14.31 -2.36
C ASP A 24 -6.61 -12.96 -2.00
N TRP A 25 -6.07 -12.27 -2.98
CA TRP A 25 -5.30 -11.06 -2.73
C TRP A 25 -5.53 -10.00 -3.80
N GLN A 26 -5.22 -8.76 -3.42
CA GLN A 26 -5.13 -7.64 -4.34
C GLN A 26 -3.97 -6.73 -3.94
N MET A 27 -3.45 -5.98 -4.90
CA MET A 27 -2.38 -5.01 -4.66
C MET A 27 -2.74 -3.73 -5.39
N ILE A 28 -2.70 -2.61 -4.67
CA ILE A 28 -3.08 -1.31 -5.21
C ILE A 28 -1.91 -0.35 -5.00
N TYR A 29 -1.57 0.41 -6.04
CA TYR A 29 -0.49 1.40 -6.00
C TYR A 29 -1.11 2.79 -5.91
N TYR A 30 -0.63 3.58 -4.96
CA TYR A 30 -1.06 4.98 -4.81
C TYR A 30 0.08 5.88 -5.23
N ALA A 31 -0.19 6.76 -6.21
CA ALA A 31 0.81 7.71 -6.70
C ALA A 31 1.28 8.62 -5.56
N ASP A 32 2.54 9.00 -5.60
CA ASP A 32 3.17 9.91 -4.63
C ASP A 32 3.16 9.42 -3.18
N ALA A 33 2.69 8.20 -2.93
CA ALA A 33 2.68 7.62 -1.59
C ALA A 33 4.02 6.96 -1.29
N VAL A 34 4.65 7.38 -0.20
CA VAL A 34 5.90 6.82 0.30
C VAL A 34 5.65 6.02 1.57
N HIS A 35 6.70 5.57 2.24
CA HIS A 35 6.58 4.78 3.46
C HIS A 35 5.74 5.52 4.51
N ALA A 36 4.91 4.79 5.24
CA ALA A 36 4.05 5.32 6.31
C ALA A 36 3.05 6.39 5.83
N PHE A 37 2.55 6.31 4.60
CA PHE A 37 1.66 7.34 4.05
C PHE A 37 0.33 7.48 4.81
N THR A 38 -0.06 6.50 5.62
CA THR A 38 -1.27 6.57 6.45
C THR A 38 -1.02 7.16 7.84
N GLU A 39 0.22 7.47 8.18
CA GLU A 39 0.62 7.97 9.49
C GLU A 39 0.78 9.49 9.47
N ILE A 40 -0.13 10.21 10.12
CA ILE A 40 -0.05 11.68 10.19
C ILE A 40 1.26 12.14 10.81
N SER A 41 1.75 11.41 11.82
CA SER A 41 3.01 11.73 12.51
C SER A 41 4.24 11.65 11.61
N ALA A 42 4.15 11.01 10.44
CA ALA A 42 5.25 10.95 9.48
C ALA A 42 5.52 12.28 8.78
N GLY A 43 4.61 13.25 8.88
CA GLY A 43 4.78 14.57 8.26
C GLY A 43 4.52 14.56 6.75
N ASN A 44 4.90 15.64 6.09
CA ASN A 44 4.59 15.85 4.66
C ASN A 44 5.82 15.89 3.75
N ASP A 45 7.02 15.63 4.29
CA ASP A 45 8.26 15.70 3.52
C ASP A 45 8.60 14.33 2.93
N LYS A 46 8.20 14.13 1.68
CA LYS A 46 8.45 12.87 0.94
C LYS A 46 9.93 12.59 0.72
N SER A 47 10.77 13.61 0.75
CA SER A 47 12.22 13.44 0.53
C SER A 47 12.88 12.61 1.63
N LYS A 48 12.24 12.49 2.79
CA LYS A 48 12.70 11.64 3.89
C LYS A 48 12.38 10.17 3.71
N GLY A 49 11.66 9.81 2.65
CA GLY A 49 11.26 8.44 2.37
C GLY A 49 10.02 7.95 3.12
N ALA A 50 9.54 8.72 4.09
CA ALA A 50 8.31 8.43 4.82
C ALA A 50 7.53 9.73 5.01
N ALA A 51 6.25 9.76 4.66
CA ALA A 51 5.41 10.94 4.79
C ALA A 51 3.93 10.57 4.71
N TYR A 52 3.09 11.33 5.42
CA TYR A 52 1.64 11.21 5.33
C TYR A 52 1.16 11.71 3.97
N ASN A 53 0.19 11.00 3.40
CA ASN A 53 -0.49 11.39 2.16
C ASN A 53 -1.99 11.21 2.38
N GLU A 54 -2.70 12.31 2.54
CA GLU A 54 -4.12 12.30 2.86
C GLU A 54 -4.95 11.58 1.79
N LYS A 55 -4.69 11.87 0.51
CA LYS A 55 -5.44 11.27 -0.59
C LYS A 55 -5.23 9.75 -0.64
N ALA A 56 -3.97 9.30 -0.54
CA ALA A 56 -3.66 7.88 -0.54
C ALA A 56 -4.24 7.20 0.71
N ASN A 57 -4.17 7.85 1.87
CA ASN A 57 -4.75 7.35 3.10
C ASN A 57 -6.26 7.11 2.95
N MET A 58 -7.00 8.11 2.47
CA MET A 58 -8.45 7.99 2.28
C MET A 58 -8.79 6.89 1.28
N ARG A 59 -8.07 6.85 0.15
CA ARG A 59 -8.29 5.83 -0.88
C ARG A 59 -7.99 4.42 -0.37
N SER A 60 -6.90 4.27 0.39
CA SER A 60 -6.54 2.95 0.93
C SER A 60 -7.60 2.42 1.90
N TRP A 61 -8.16 3.26 2.75
CA TRP A 61 -9.24 2.87 3.65
C TRP A 61 -10.50 2.43 2.89
N GLU A 62 -10.89 3.16 1.85
CA GLU A 62 -12.05 2.80 1.03
C GLU A 62 -11.83 1.47 0.32
N HIS A 63 -10.66 1.26 -0.27
CA HIS A 63 -10.34 0.01 -0.95
C HIS A 63 -10.31 -1.17 0.02
N MET A 64 -9.75 -0.97 1.22
CA MET A 64 -9.73 -2.01 2.25
C MET A 64 -11.15 -2.41 2.65
N LYS A 65 -12.03 -1.44 2.89
CA LYS A 65 -13.42 -1.70 3.27
C LYS A 65 -14.15 -2.50 2.20
N LEU A 66 -13.99 -2.12 0.93
CA LEU A 66 -14.62 -2.83 -0.18
C LEU A 66 -14.13 -4.28 -0.26
N PHE A 67 -12.83 -4.49 -0.14
CA PHE A 67 -12.26 -5.82 -0.19
C PHE A 67 -12.76 -6.70 0.96
N LEU A 68 -12.76 -6.17 2.18
CA LEU A 68 -13.21 -6.92 3.35
C LEU A 68 -14.71 -7.27 3.27
N VAL A 69 -15.54 -6.38 2.76
CA VAL A 69 -16.96 -6.67 2.56
C VAL A 69 -17.14 -7.83 1.59
N GLU A 70 -16.33 -7.90 0.55
CA GLU A 70 -16.39 -8.97 -0.44
C GLU A 70 -15.97 -10.32 0.15
N VAL A 71 -14.84 -10.38 0.85
CA VAL A 71 -14.23 -11.65 1.27
C VAL A 71 -14.77 -12.19 2.59
N LEU A 72 -15.38 -11.36 3.42
CA LEU A 72 -15.90 -11.75 4.73
C LEU A 72 -17.41 -12.03 4.73
N LYS A 73 -18.00 -12.16 3.58
CA LYS A 73 -19.43 -12.50 3.45
C LYS A 73 -19.74 -13.88 3.98
#